data_2f7f3e6f6e60c2927d924bb370b82c28
#
_entry.id   2f7f3e6f6e60c2927d924bb370b82c28
#
_cell.length_a   1.000
_cell.length_b   1.000
_cell.length_c   1.000
_cell.angle_alpha   90.00
_cell.angle_beta   90.00
_cell.angle_gamma   90.00
#
_symmetry.space_group_name_H-M   'P 1'
#
loop_
_entity.id
_entity.type
_entity.pdbx_description
1 polymer ?
#
loop_
_entity_poly.entity_id
_entity_poly.type
_entity_poly.pdbx_seq_one_letter_code
_entity_poly.pdbx_strand_id
1 'polypeptide(L)'
;MRAVSWWITRAERTLTEEVPADPSRVRDFYVDLDNIKLVHPLVVAVRSTARTATADGYVQTYRVRDRIPLGPITLPTGYWARLYVPVAGDVLAQARQFPRVRLHTVLRFEPIESGTRVVERMRIEAPRPLAAVTVREAVKAHAATLAGIRLHFQ
;
A
#
# COMPACT_ATOMS: atom_id res chain seq x y z
N MET A 1 -16.67 16.10 -20.12
CA MET A 1 -16.85 16.48 -18.73
C MET A 1 -16.94 15.23 -17.86
N ARG A 2 -15.95 14.99 -17.03
CA ARG A 2 -16.08 13.96 -16.02
C ARG A 2 -16.95 14.54 -14.91
N ALA A 3 -18.12 13.97 -14.70
CA ALA A 3 -18.92 14.28 -13.55
C ALA A 3 -18.09 13.98 -12.28
N VAL A 4 -17.67 15.01 -11.57
CA VAL A 4 -17.07 14.85 -10.26
C VAL A 4 -18.14 14.22 -9.40
N SER A 5 -17.95 12.94 -9.05
CA SER A 5 -18.91 12.24 -8.20
C SER A 5 -18.88 12.91 -6.82
N TRP A 6 -19.85 13.79 -6.55
CA TRP A 6 -19.96 14.59 -5.33
C TRP A 6 -19.98 13.75 -4.06
N TRP A 7 -20.25 12.47 -4.17
CA TRP A 7 -20.32 11.54 -3.05
C TRP A 7 -19.04 10.71 -2.81
N ILE A 8 -18.00 10.90 -3.64
CA ILE A 8 -16.67 10.35 -3.42
C ILE A 8 -15.79 11.41 -2.75
N THR A 9 -15.21 11.03 -1.62
CA THR A 9 -14.26 11.87 -0.88
C THR A 9 -12.84 11.43 -1.22
N ARG A 10 -11.95 12.39 -1.37
CA ARG A 10 -10.52 12.19 -1.57
C ARG A 10 -9.74 12.71 -0.37
N ALA A 11 -8.77 11.94 0.09
CA ALA A 11 -7.86 12.34 1.15
C ALA A 11 -6.44 11.99 0.75
N GLU A 12 -5.49 12.84 1.14
CA GLU A 12 -4.07 12.60 0.93
C GLU A 12 -3.38 12.50 2.29
N ARG A 13 -2.45 11.53 2.40
CA ARG A 13 -1.64 11.30 3.59
C ARG A 13 -0.23 10.95 3.18
N THR A 14 0.73 11.35 4.00
CA THR A 14 2.13 10.99 3.82
C THR A 14 2.63 10.32 5.09
N LEU A 15 3.23 9.15 4.93
CA LEU A 15 3.87 8.40 5.99
C LEU A 15 5.36 8.32 5.71
N THR A 16 6.16 8.34 6.76
CA THR A 16 7.61 8.24 6.67
C THR A 16 8.12 7.28 7.75
N GLU A 17 9.06 6.41 7.37
CA GLU A 17 9.73 5.50 8.29
C GLU A 17 11.21 5.39 7.91
N GLU A 18 12.06 5.27 8.92
CA GLU A 18 13.49 5.02 8.72
C GLU A 18 13.77 3.54 8.99
N VAL A 19 14.40 2.89 8.02
CA VAL A 19 14.68 1.44 8.04
C VAL A 19 16.19 1.23 7.98
N PRO A 20 16.78 0.44 8.92
CA PRO A 20 18.23 0.24 8.99
C PRO A 20 18.72 -0.80 7.97
N ALA A 21 18.49 -0.55 6.70
CA ALA A 21 18.95 -1.38 5.58
C ALA A 21 19.07 -0.54 4.32
N ASP A 22 19.83 -1.01 3.34
CA ASP A 22 20.03 -0.32 2.08
C ASP A 22 18.71 -0.16 1.30
N PRO A 23 18.56 0.94 0.53
CA PRO A 23 17.34 1.19 -0.23
C PRO A 23 16.91 0.05 -1.15
N SER A 24 17.84 -0.61 -1.81
CA SER A 24 17.53 -1.76 -2.68
C SER A 24 16.93 -2.92 -1.90
N ARG A 25 17.45 -3.23 -0.72
CA ARG A 25 16.94 -4.31 0.13
C ARG A 25 15.54 -4.00 0.67
N VAL A 26 15.33 -2.78 1.11
CA VAL A 26 14.02 -2.33 1.62
C VAL A 26 12.99 -2.34 0.49
N ARG A 27 13.36 -1.84 -0.69
CA ARG A 27 12.53 -1.83 -1.88
C ARG A 27 12.14 -3.25 -2.32
N ASP A 28 13.09 -4.16 -2.40
CA ASP A 28 12.85 -5.55 -2.78
C ASP A 28 11.92 -6.25 -1.80
N PHE A 29 12.05 -5.97 -0.52
CA PHE A 29 11.13 -6.48 0.49
C PHE A 29 9.71 -5.95 0.28
N TYR A 30 9.57 -4.65 0.02
CA TYR A 30 8.26 -4.01 -0.12
C TYR A 30 7.49 -4.49 -1.34
N VAL A 31 8.16 -4.66 -2.47
CA VAL A 31 7.48 -5.01 -3.73
C VAL A 31 7.02 -6.46 -3.80
N ASP A 32 7.50 -7.30 -2.92
CA ASP A 32 7.02 -8.67 -2.77
C ASP A 32 5.89 -8.70 -1.73
N LEU A 33 4.65 -8.76 -2.18
CA LEU A 33 3.48 -8.73 -1.28
C LEU A 33 3.37 -9.97 -0.39
N ASP A 34 4.07 -11.06 -0.69
CA ASP A 34 4.19 -12.17 0.26
C ASP A 34 4.95 -11.75 1.52
N ASN A 35 5.93 -10.85 1.39
CA ASN A 35 6.57 -10.22 2.54
C ASN A 35 5.63 -9.25 3.27
N ILE A 36 4.83 -8.50 2.53
CA ILE A 36 3.87 -7.55 3.11
C ILE A 36 2.82 -8.27 3.97
N LYS A 37 2.42 -9.46 3.58
CA LYS A 37 1.55 -10.32 4.40
C LYS A 37 2.08 -10.51 5.82
N LEU A 38 3.39 -10.53 6.00
CA LEU A 38 4.02 -10.72 7.31
C LEU A 38 3.96 -9.48 8.21
N VAL A 39 3.84 -8.30 7.64
CA VAL A 39 3.94 -7.02 8.36
C VAL A 39 2.66 -6.19 8.30
N HIS A 40 1.79 -6.39 7.32
CA HIS A 40 0.54 -5.66 7.20
C HIS A 40 -0.53 -6.28 8.10
N PRO A 41 -1.10 -5.51 9.06
CA PRO A 41 -1.95 -6.08 10.10
C PRO A 41 -3.31 -6.62 9.62
N LEU A 42 -3.80 -6.14 8.48
CA LEU A 42 -5.11 -6.53 7.95
C LEU A 42 -5.03 -7.64 6.89
N VAL A 43 -3.88 -7.83 6.27
CA VAL A 43 -3.71 -8.80 5.18
C VAL A 43 -3.61 -10.20 5.71
N VAL A 44 -4.47 -11.10 5.25
CA VAL A 44 -4.47 -12.52 5.65
C VAL A 44 -4.03 -13.46 4.54
N ALA A 45 -4.16 -13.06 3.27
CA ALA A 45 -3.72 -13.85 2.14
C ALA A 45 -3.34 -12.97 0.95
N VAL A 46 -2.31 -13.36 0.22
CA VAL A 46 -1.84 -12.70 -1.00
C VAL A 46 -1.64 -13.75 -2.08
N ARG A 47 -2.17 -13.47 -3.27
CA ARG A 47 -1.98 -14.31 -4.44
C ARG A 47 -1.45 -13.45 -5.59
N SER A 48 -0.26 -13.76 -6.08
CA SER A 48 0.26 -13.19 -7.31
C SER A 48 -0.52 -13.75 -8.51
N THR A 49 -1.02 -12.88 -9.39
CA THR A 49 -1.85 -13.28 -10.52
C THR A 49 -1.16 -13.10 -11.87
N ALA A 50 -0.42 -12.02 -12.05
CA ALA A 50 0.24 -11.75 -13.32
C ALA A 50 1.44 -10.81 -13.12
N ARG A 51 2.49 -11.06 -13.91
CA ARG A 51 3.63 -10.16 -14.03
C ARG A 51 3.87 -9.88 -15.50
N THR A 52 3.98 -8.60 -15.84
CA THR A 52 4.23 -8.14 -17.21
C THR A 52 5.46 -7.25 -17.23
N ALA A 53 6.43 -7.58 -18.07
CA ALA A 53 7.59 -6.74 -18.29
C ALA A 53 7.19 -5.43 -18.97
N THR A 54 7.82 -4.33 -18.56
CA THR A 54 7.67 -3.00 -19.15
C THR A 54 9.02 -2.51 -19.66
N ALA A 55 9.04 -1.37 -20.36
CA ALA A 55 10.28 -0.80 -20.87
C ALA A 55 11.29 -0.47 -19.77
N ASP A 56 10.83 -0.13 -18.58
CA ASP A 56 11.65 0.34 -17.45
C ASP A 56 11.57 -0.54 -16.20
N GLY A 57 10.90 -1.69 -16.27
CA GLY A 57 10.77 -2.59 -15.12
C GLY A 57 9.68 -3.63 -15.32
N TYR A 58 8.75 -3.72 -14.39
CA TYR A 58 7.61 -4.64 -14.50
C TYR A 58 6.36 -4.11 -13.78
N VAL A 59 5.22 -4.69 -14.14
CA VAL A 59 3.95 -4.54 -13.45
C VAL A 59 3.55 -5.88 -12.88
N GLN A 60 3.23 -5.92 -11.59
CA GLN A 60 2.76 -7.11 -10.90
C GLN A 60 1.35 -6.88 -10.38
N THR A 61 0.46 -7.81 -10.65
CA THR A 61 -0.92 -7.78 -10.12
C THR A 61 -1.09 -8.85 -9.05
N TYR A 62 -1.77 -8.48 -7.98
CA TYR A 62 -2.06 -9.36 -6.85
C TYR A 62 -3.54 -9.34 -6.52
N ARG A 63 -4.01 -10.46 -6.00
CA ARG A 63 -5.29 -10.55 -5.32
C ARG A 63 -5.02 -10.68 -3.82
N VAL A 64 -5.59 -9.76 -3.03
CA VAL A 64 -5.32 -9.66 -1.60
C VAL A 64 -6.61 -9.89 -0.84
N ARG A 65 -6.53 -10.64 0.26
CA ARG A 65 -7.62 -10.80 1.21
C ARG A 65 -7.24 -10.14 2.52
N ASP A 66 -8.17 -9.34 3.03
CA ASP A 66 -8.04 -8.62 4.29
C ASP A 66 -9.13 -9.05 5.27
N ARG A 67 -8.87 -8.79 6.54
CA ARG A 67 -9.87 -8.75 7.59
C ARG A 67 -9.90 -7.35 8.19
N ILE A 68 -11.03 -6.67 8.02
CA ILE A 68 -11.21 -5.30 8.49
C ILE A 68 -12.05 -5.29 9.76
N PRO A 69 -11.53 -4.81 10.89
CA PRO A 69 -12.31 -4.71 12.11
C PRO A 69 -13.31 -3.56 12.01
N LEU A 70 -14.57 -3.84 12.29
CA LEU A 70 -15.66 -2.88 12.39
C LEU A 70 -16.35 -3.05 13.74
N GLY A 71 -15.82 -2.40 14.80
CA GLY A 71 -16.29 -2.60 16.16
C GLY A 71 -16.14 -4.05 16.60
N PRO A 72 -17.20 -4.72 17.07
CA PRO A 72 -17.13 -6.12 17.52
C PRO A 72 -17.11 -7.13 16.35
N ILE A 73 -17.29 -6.68 15.12
CA ILE A 73 -17.37 -7.54 13.93
C ILE A 73 -16.11 -7.38 13.11
N THR A 74 -15.61 -8.48 12.54
CA THR A 74 -14.54 -8.48 11.55
C THR A 74 -15.10 -8.87 10.19
N LEU A 75 -14.93 -8.01 9.18
CA LEU A 75 -15.39 -8.26 7.83
C LEU A 75 -14.25 -8.81 6.96
N PRO A 76 -14.42 -10.00 6.37
CA PRO A 76 -13.52 -10.45 5.31
C PRO A 76 -13.77 -9.63 4.05
N THR A 77 -12.71 -9.08 3.48
CA THR A 77 -12.76 -8.32 2.23
C THR A 77 -11.66 -8.78 1.29
N GLY A 78 -11.81 -8.45 0.02
CA GLY A 78 -10.79 -8.71 -0.98
C GLY A 78 -10.63 -7.51 -1.89
N TYR A 79 -9.41 -7.33 -2.41
CA TYR A 79 -9.14 -6.28 -3.37
C TYR A 79 -8.06 -6.70 -4.38
N TRP A 80 -7.99 -5.95 -5.47
CA TRP A 80 -6.94 -6.06 -6.45
C TRP A 80 -5.88 -5.02 -6.15
N ALA A 81 -4.63 -5.44 -6.16
CA ALA A 81 -3.47 -4.56 -6.05
C ALA A 81 -2.60 -4.69 -7.29
N ARG A 82 -2.09 -3.56 -7.77
CA ARG A 82 -1.18 -3.50 -8.90
C ARG A 82 0.02 -2.65 -8.53
N LEU A 83 1.20 -3.24 -8.65
CA LEU A 83 2.46 -2.55 -8.42
C LEU A 83 3.17 -2.30 -9.74
N TYR A 84 3.60 -1.06 -9.94
CA TYR A 84 4.46 -0.63 -11.04
C TYR A 84 5.86 -0.47 -10.46
N VAL A 85 6.77 -1.36 -10.82
CA VAL A 85 8.10 -1.45 -10.24
C VAL A 85 9.13 -1.16 -11.31
N PRO A 86 9.57 0.11 -11.46
CA PRO A 86 10.65 0.45 -12.38
C PRO A 86 11.99 -0.06 -11.83
N VAL A 87 12.97 -0.23 -12.73
CA VAL A 87 14.34 -0.61 -12.33
C VAL A 87 14.94 0.41 -11.37
N ALA A 88 14.62 1.68 -11.57
CA ALA A 88 15.02 2.78 -10.69
C ALA A 88 13.87 3.76 -10.50
N GLY A 89 13.85 4.46 -9.36
CA GLY A 89 12.84 5.46 -9.05
C GLY A 89 11.72 4.94 -8.16
N ASP A 90 10.65 5.72 -8.10
CA ASP A 90 9.54 5.48 -7.19
C ASP A 90 8.72 4.26 -7.62
N VAL A 91 8.24 3.51 -6.64
CA VAL A 91 7.28 2.41 -6.84
C VAL A 91 5.87 3.00 -6.75
N LEU A 92 5.03 2.66 -7.71
CA LEU A 92 3.62 3.04 -7.71
C LEU A 92 2.78 1.84 -7.36
N ALA A 93 1.83 2.01 -6.45
CA ALA A 93 0.88 0.97 -6.08
C ALA A 93 -0.54 1.49 -6.24
N GLN A 94 -1.42 0.64 -6.74
CA GLN A 94 -2.85 0.92 -6.86
C GLN A 94 -3.62 -0.24 -6.25
N ALA A 95 -4.63 0.08 -5.46
CA ALA A 95 -5.55 -0.91 -4.93
C ALA A 95 -7.00 -0.48 -5.20
N ARG A 96 -7.86 -1.45 -5.49
CA ARG A 96 -9.28 -1.24 -5.71
C ARG A 96 -10.07 -2.22 -4.88
N GLN A 97 -11.02 -1.70 -4.11
CA GLN A 97 -11.88 -2.46 -3.24
C GLN A 97 -13.32 -1.99 -3.39
N PHE A 98 -14.26 -2.94 -3.41
CA PHE A 98 -15.69 -2.61 -3.34
C PHE A 98 -16.02 -2.04 -1.94
N PRO A 99 -16.87 -1.00 -1.83
CA PRO A 99 -17.58 -0.25 -2.87
C PRO A 99 -16.86 1.04 -3.28
N ARG A 100 -16.18 1.06 -4.41
CA ARG A 100 -15.52 2.24 -5.00
C ARG A 100 -14.41 2.86 -4.14
N VAL A 101 -13.77 2.06 -3.31
CA VAL A 101 -12.57 2.46 -2.58
C VAL A 101 -11.37 2.30 -3.51
N ARG A 102 -10.56 3.34 -3.62
CA ARG A 102 -9.33 3.34 -4.39
C ARG A 102 -8.20 3.90 -3.55
N LEU A 103 -7.06 3.25 -3.61
CA LEU A 103 -5.84 3.68 -2.98
C LEU A 103 -4.75 3.81 -4.04
N HIS A 104 -4.15 5.00 -4.14
CA HIS A 104 -2.99 5.25 -4.98
C HIS A 104 -1.83 5.62 -4.07
N THR A 105 -0.74 4.90 -4.20
CA THR A 105 0.43 5.07 -3.34
C THR A 105 1.66 5.28 -4.20
N VAL A 106 2.48 6.25 -3.80
CA VAL A 106 3.82 6.47 -4.36
C VAL A 106 4.81 6.24 -3.25
N LEU A 107 5.75 5.32 -3.46
CA LEU A 107 6.79 4.97 -2.50
C LEU A 107 8.15 5.41 -3.00
N ARG A 108 8.83 6.17 -2.18
CA ARG A 108 10.21 6.59 -2.40
C ARG A 108 11.11 5.96 -1.36
N PHE A 109 12.25 5.46 -1.79
CA PHE A 109 13.25 4.84 -0.94
C PHE A 109 14.51 5.70 -0.99
N GLU A 110 14.66 6.60 -0.03
CA GLU A 110 15.75 7.58 0.01
C GLU A 110 16.92 7.03 0.84
N PRO A 111 18.16 7.02 0.29
CA PRO A 111 19.30 6.66 1.10
C PRO A 111 19.55 7.73 2.16
N ILE A 112 19.76 7.29 3.40
CA ILE A 112 20.18 8.13 4.53
C ILE A 112 21.39 7.47 5.22
N GLU A 113 22.04 8.19 6.10
CA GLU A 113 23.23 7.68 6.79
C GLU A 113 22.95 6.38 7.54
N SER A 114 21.79 6.26 8.21
CA SER A 114 21.40 5.08 8.99
C SER A 114 20.71 3.97 8.17
N GLY A 115 20.55 4.14 6.86
CA GLY A 115 19.88 3.15 6.00
C GLY A 115 18.99 3.79 4.95
N THR A 116 17.69 3.64 5.08
CA THR A 116 16.69 4.11 4.11
C THR A 116 15.58 4.89 4.81
N ARG A 117 15.23 6.04 4.26
CA ARG A 117 13.97 6.70 4.57
C ARG A 117 12.94 6.30 3.54
N VAL A 118 11.90 5.60 3.97
CA VAL A 118 10.74 5.26 3.14
C VAL A 118 9.73 6.38 3.27
N VAL A 119 9.34 6.98 2.16
CA VAL A 119 8.29 7.99 2.10
C VAL A 119 7.14 7.43 1.29
N GLU A 120 5.98 7.29 1.92
CA GLU A 120 4.78 6.74 1.32
C GLU A 120 3.71 7.84 1.23
N ARG A 121 3.37 8.23 0.01
CA ARG A 121 2.33 9.22 -0.25
C ARG A 121 1.10 8.49 -0.77
N MET A 122 0.02 8.61 -0.01
CA MET A 122 -1.24 7.92 -0.31
C MET A 122 -2.32 8.93 -0.71
N ARG A 123 -3.05 8.59 -1.77
CA ARG A 123 -4.33 9.21 -2.11
C ARG A 123 -5.43 8.18 -1.98
N ILE A 124 -6.37 8.45 -1.10
CA ILE A 124 -7.47 7.55 -0.75
C ILE A 124 -8.77 8.14 -1.27
N GLU A 125 -9.50 7.37 -2.05
CA GLU A 125 -10.82 7.71 -2.54
C GLU A 125 -11.83 6.73 -1.97
N ALA A 126 -12.89 7.25 -1.38
CA ALA A 126 -13.95 6.42 -0.79
C ALA A 126 -15.30 7.14 -0.83
N PRO A 127 -16.41 6.38 -0.85
CA PRO A 127 -17.75 6.97 -0.68
C PRO A 127 -17.84 7.74 0.65
N ARG A 128 -18.52 8.87 0.63
CA ARG A 128 -18.64 9.77 1.81
C ARG A 128 -18.99 9.05 3.11
N PRO A 129 -19.97 8.13 3.14
CA PRO A 129 -20.32 7.44 4.38
C PRO A 129 -19.19 6.59 4.96
N LEU A 130 -18.27 6.13 4.10
CA LEU A 130 -17.16 5.26 4.48
C LEU A 130 -15.82 6.00 4.58
N ALA A 131 -15.75 7.26 4.15
CA ALA A 131 -14.48 7.96 3.95
C ALA A 131 -13.66 8.05 5.23
N ALA A 132 -14.26 8.49 6.33
CA ALA A 132 -13.55 8.67 7.59
C ALA A 132 -12.95 7.36 8.12
N VAL A 133 -13.71 6.27 8.12
CA VAL A 133 -13.23 4.96 8.58
C VAL A 133 -12.20 4.39 7.62
N THR A 134 -12.41 4.54 6.31
CA THR A 134 -11.48 4.04 5.30
C THR A 134 -10.12 4.73 5.41
N VAL A 135 -10.10 6.06 5.52
CA VAL A 135 -8.85 6.82 5.69
C VAL A 135 -8.13 6.43 6.97
N ARG A 136 -8.86 6.37 8.08
CA ARG A 136 -8.27 6.00 9.37
C ARG A 136 -7.64 4.60 9.36
N GLU A 137 -8.37 3.61 8.85
CA GLU A 137 -7.88 2.23 8.82
C GLU A 137 -6.72 2.05 7.81
N ALA A 138 -6.77 2.72 6.67
CA ALA A 138 -5.67 2.69 5.70
C ALA A 138 -4.39 3.31 6.30
N VAL A 139 -4.48 4.48 6.90
CA VAL A 139 -3.31 5.14 7.53
C VAL A 139 -2.75 4.27 8.65
N LYS A 140 -3.59 3.76 9.51
CA LYS A 140 -3.19 2.89 10.62
C LYS A 140 -2.49 1.62 10.13
N ALA A 141 -3.05 0.96 9.13
CA ALA A 141 -2.49 -0.28 8.58
C ALA A 141 -1.15 -0.04 7.87
N HIS A 142 -1.06 1.02 7.07
CA HIS A 142 0.18 1.35 6.37
C HIS A 142 1.28 1.82 7.33
N ALA A 143 0.96 2.61 8.34
CA ALA A 143 1.92 2.99 9.38
C ALA A 143 2.46 1.75 10.11
N ALA A 144 1.60 0.81 10.46
CA ALA A 144 2.01 -0.46 11.09
C ALA A 144 2.85 -1.32 10.14
N THR A 145 2.55 -1.32 8.85
CA THR A 145 3.35 -2.02 7.82
C THR A 145 4.77 -1.45 7.76
N LEU A 146 4.91 -0.14 7.68
CA LEU A 146 6.23 0.49 7.64
C LEU A 146 7.03 0.22 8.93
N ALA A 147 6.38 0.30 10.08
CA ALA A 147 7.01 -0.06 11.35
C ALA A 147 7.43 -1.54 11.39
N GLY A 148 6.62 -2.44 10.84
CA GLY A 148 6.94 -3.85 10.72
C GLY A 148 8.13 -4.11 9.79
N ILE A 149 8.26 -3.38 8.71
CA ILE A 149 9.43 -3.44 7.81
C ILE A 149 10.69 -3.00 8.56
N ARG A 150 10.61 -1.91 9.30
CA ARG A 150 11.73 -1.45 10.14
C ARG A 150 12.16 -2.53 11.12
N LEU A 151 11.22 -3.17 11.82
CA LEU A 151 11.51 -4.24 12.78
C LEU A 151 12.14 -5.46 12.10
N HIS A 152 11.70 -5.79 10.88
CA HIS A 152 12.26 -6.90 10.12
C HIS A 152 13.75 -6.73 9.83
N PHE A 153 14.21 -5.50 9.65
CA PHE A 153 15.61 -5.18 9.34
C PHE A 153 16.47 -4.79 10.54
N GLN A 154 15.93 -4.81 11.74
CA GLN A 154 16.68 -4.53 12.98
C GLN A 154 17.52 -5.72 13.48
#